data_475535c5234b10b6320a7bc3db2ac843
#
_entry.id   475535c5234b10b6320a7bc3db2ac843
#
_cell.length_a   1.000
_cell.length_b   1.000
_cell.length_c   1.000
_cell.angle_alpha   90.00
_cell.angle_beta   90.00
_cell.angle_gamma   90.00
#
_symmetry.space_group_name_H-M   'P 1'
#
loop_
_entity.id
_entity.type
_entity.pdbx_description
1 polymer ?
#
loop_
_entity_poly.entity_id
_entity_poly.type
_entity_poly.pdbx_seq_one_letter_code
_entity_poly.pdbx_strand_id
1 'polypeptide(L)'
;MEACGSAHYWAQKLTAICHTVKLMASQFVKPYVKTTKNDVADAEAICEAVSRPSMRFVPIKTDEQQAVVAPDRVRQSFLKVRTAQANQIRGLLSEFGVNIPQSIAHIARHLPEIMEKSDLPDSFQYLVQHLYDHLTATYAVKFIVLL
;
A
#
# COMPACT_ATOMS: atom_id res chain seq x y z
N MET A 1 7.14 -16.12 14.70
CA MET A 1 7.56 -14.83 14.09
C MET A 1 6.35 -14.14 13.49
N GLU A 2 6.33 -12.83 13.51
CA GLU A 2 5.33 -12.05 12.77
C GLU A 2 5.63 -12.08 11.25
N ALA A 3 4.59 -12.22 10.43
CA ALA A 3 4.70 -12.24 8.97
C ALA A 3 4.81 -10.81 8.39
N CYS A 4 5.92 -10.15 8.70
CA CYS A 4 6.28 -8.82 8.20
C CYS A 4 7.26 -8.90 7.01
N GLY A 5 7.89 -7.79 6.66
CA GLY A 5 8.95 -7.76 5.64
C GLY A 5 10.07 -8.76 5.97
N SER A 6 10.61 -9.45 4.97
CA SER A 6 11.64 -10.48 5.07
C SER A 6 11.29 -11.75 5.90
N ALA A 7 10.10 -11.87 6.48
CA ALA A 7 9.74 -12.99 7.36
C ALA A 7 9.85 -14.36 6.69
N HIS A 8 9.50 -14.47 5.41
CA HIS A 8 9.62 -15.74 4.68
C HIS A 8 11.08 -16.14 4.48
N TYR A 9 11.96 -15.19 4.15
CA TYR A 9 13.39 -15.42 4.03
C TYR A 9 13.99 -15.95 5.35
N TRP A 10 13.74 -15.27 6.46
CA TRP A 10 14.26 -15.71 7.76
C TRP A 10 13.63 -17.02 8.23
N ALA A 11 12.34 -17.24 7.93
CA ALA A 11 11.71 -18.51 8.24
C ALA A 11 12.36 -19.68 7.50
N GLN A 12 12.70 -19.54 6.22
CA GLN A 12 13.43 -20.56 5.45
C GLN A 12 14.82 -20.80 6.05
N LYS A 13 15.59 -19.72 6.34
CA LYS A 13 16.94 -19.84 6.93
C LYS A 13 16.94 -20.53 8.28
N LEU A 14 16.02 -20.15 9.17
CA LEU A 14 15.90 -20.76 10.49
C LEU A 14 15.43 -22.22 10.40
N THR A 15 14.55 -22.54 9.48
CA THR A 15 14.12 -23.93 9.25
C THR A 15 15.28 -24.78 8.72
N ALA A 16 16.13 -24.23 7.86
CA ALA A 16 17.32 -24.95 7.35
C ALA A 16 18.33 -25.30 8.43
N ILE A 17 18.37 -24.58 9.55
CA ILE A 17 19.18 -24.87 10.73
C ILE A 17 18.40 -25.56 11.86
N CYS A 18 17.37 -26.33 11.48
CA CYS A 18 16.60 -27.21 12.36
C CYS A 18 15.69 -26.48 13.39
N HIS A 19 15.35 -25.19 13.18
CA HIS A 19 14.35 -24.53 14.01
C HIS A 19 12.93 -24.76 13.50
N THR A 20 11.97 -24.97 14.41
CA THR A 20 10.55 -24.99 14.08
C THR A 20 10.01 -23.57 14.01
N VAL A 21 9.74 -23.07 12.80
CA VAL A 21 9.28 -21.69 12.58
C VAL A 21 7.79 -21.66 12.26
N LYS A 22 7.06 -20.77 12.95
CA LYS A 22 5.65 -20.48 12.71
C LYS A 22 5.49 -18.99 12.39
N LEU A 23 4.89 -18.67 11.24
CA LEU A 23 4.57 -17.30 10.85
C LEU A 23 3.14 -16.95 11.25
N MET A 24 2.94 -15.77 11.84
CA MET A 24 1.63 -15.24 12.24
C MET A 24 1.39 -13.91 11.55
N ALA A 25 0.19 -13.71 10.99
CA ALA A 25 -0.14 -12.42 10.40
C ALA A 25 -0.25 -11.33 11.49
N SER A 26 0.29 -10.14 11.22
CA SER A 26 0.35 -8.99 12.12
C SER A 26 -0.99 -8.67 12.79
N GLN A 27 -2.08 -8.77 12.03
CA GLN A 27 -3.43 -8.53 12.53
C GLN A 27 -3.82 -9.44 13.70
N PHE A 28 -3.26 -10.65 13.80
CA PHE A 28 -3.53 -11.59 14.88
C PHE A 28 -2.57 -11.43 16.06
N VAL A 29 -1.44 -10.76 15.89
CA VAL A 29 -0.49 -10.43 16.97
C VAL A 29 -0.87 -9.11 17.64
N LYS A 30 -1.35 -8.15 16.85
CA LYS A 30 -1.68 -6.80 17.30
C LYS A 30 -2.58 -6.69 18.56
N PRO A 31 -3.60 -7.55 18.76
CA PRO A 31 -4.42 -7.50 19.98
C PRO A 31 -3.66 -7.80 21.28
N TYR A 32 -2.49 -8.42 21.20
CA TYR A 32 -1.65 -8.78 22.36
C TYR A 32 -0.57 -7.75 22.66
N VAL A 33 -0.41 -6.73 21.80
CA VAL A 33 0.55 -5.64 22.03
C VAL A 33 0.03 -4.74 23.15
N LYS A 34 0.76 -4.71 24.25
CA LYS A 34 0.50 -3.80 25.39
C LYS A 34 0.95 -2.38 25.02
N THR A 35 0.46 -1.41 25.72
CA THR A 35 0.42 0.04 25.45
C THR A 35 1.72 0.75 25.05
N THR A 36 2.88 0.17 25.25
CA THR A 36 4.18 0.77 24.85
C THR A 36 4.73 0.11 23.60
N LYS A 37 4.88 0.91 22.53
CA LYS A 37 5.49 0.44 21.29
C LYS A 37 7.00 0.36 21.46
N ASN A 38 7.50 -0.82 21.84
CA ASN A 38 8.91 -1.16 21.89
C ASN A 38 9.12 -2.62 21.51
N ASP A 39 10.34 -2.99 21.17
CA ASP A 39 10.69 -4.34 20.69
C ASP A 39 10.40 -5.43 21.72
N VAL A 40 10.48 -5.11 23.03
CA VAL A 40 10.19 -6.04 24.11
C VAL A 40 8.70 -6.36 24.14
N ALA A 41 7.83 -5.35 24.08
CA ALA A 41 6.38 -5.53 24.05
C ALA A 41 5.92 -6.29 22.80
N ASP A 42 6.57 -6.05 21.65
CA ASP A 42 6.29 -6.79 20.41
C ASP A 42 6.73 -8.26 20.55
N ALA A 43 7.88 -8.54 21.17
CA ALA A 43 8.32 -9.90 21.44
C ALA A 43 7.38 -10.65 22.41
N GLU A 44 6.94 -10.00 23.49
CA GLU A 44 5.95 -10.55 24.43
C GLU A 44 4.63 -10.88 23.72
N ALA A 45 4.13 -9.95 22.89
CA ALA A 45 2.91 -10.16 22.13
C ALA A 45 3.01 -11.36 21.17
N ILE A 46 4.16 -11.57 20.52
CA ILE A 46 4.43 -12.72 19.66
C ILE A 46 4.44 -14.02 20.50
N CYS A 47 5.09 -14.02 21.66
CA CYS A 47 5.13 -15.18 22.56
C CYS A 47 3.75 -15.54 23.10
N GLU A 48 2.95 -14.54 23.46
CA GLU A 48 1.59 -14.77 23.91
C GLU A 48 0.71 -15.30 22.76
N ALA A 49 0.77 -14.66 21.59
CA ALA A 49 -0.02 -15.05 20.43
C ALA A 49 0.26 -16.48 19.97
N VAL A 50 1.53 -16.92 19.92
CA VAL A 50 1.89 -18.26 19.43
C VAL A 50 1.36 -19.39 20.32
N SER A 51 1.13 -19.12 21.61
CA SER A 51 0.62 -20.09 22.57
C SER A 51 -0.91 -20.33 22.48
N ARG A 52 -1.63 -19.48 21.74
CA ARG A 52 -3.09 -19.56 21.68
C ARG A 52 -3.57 -20.68 20.78
N PRO A 53 -4.50 -21.54 21.21
CA PRO A 53 -5.01 -22.68 20.42
C PRO A 53 -5.69 -22.26 19.11
N SER A 54 -6.28 -21.05 19.08
CA SER A 54 -6.98 -20.50 17.91
C SER A 54 -6.08 -19.75 16.92
N MET A 55 -4.76 -19.70 17.20
CA MET A 55 -3.84 -18.95 16.35
C MET A 55 -3.69 -19.56 14.94
N ARG A 56 -3.90 -18.74 13.92
CA ARG A 56 -3.73 -19.13 12.53
C ARG A 56 -2.32 -18.80 12.05
N PHE A 57 -1.63 -19.82 11.56
CA PHE A 57 -0.28 -19.66 11.02
C PHE A 57 -0.32 -19.47 9.51
N VAL A 58 0.57 -18.62 9.02
CA VAL A 58 0.77 -18.38 7.58
C VAL A 58 1.81 -19.40 7.08
N PRO A 59 1.54 -20.11 5.97
CA PRO A 59 2.54 -21.00 5.39
C PRO A 59 3.78 -20.23 4.92
N ILE A 60 4.94 -20.82 5.13
CA ILE A 60 6.22 -20.28 4.64
C ILE A 60 6.23 -20.46 3.13
N LYS A 61 6.41 -19.37 2.40
CA LYS A 61 6.50 -19.38 0.93
C LYS A 61 7.90 -19.72 0.47
N THR A 62 8.01 -20.47 -0.63
CA THR A 62 9.28 -20.66 -1.33
C THR A 62 9.68 -19.39 -2.09
N ASP A 63 10.92 -19.33 -2.59
CA ASP A 63 11.42 -18.20 -3.37
C ASP A 63 10.62 -18.02 -4.66
N GLU A 64 10.26 -19.13 -5.33
CA GLU A 64 9.41 -19.11 -6.52
C GLU A 64 8.02 -18.55 -6.20
N GLN A 65 7.41 -19.00 -5.09
CA GLN A 65 6.11 -18.47 -4.67
C GLN A 65 6.18 -16.98 -4.32
N GLN A 66 7.28 -16.50 -3.74
CA GLN A 66 7.48 -15.08 -3.47
C GLN A 66 7.64 -14.29 -4.77
N ALA A 67 8.39 -14.83 -5.75
CA ALA A 67 8.59 -14.22 -7.04
C ALA A 67 7.26 -14.07 -7.81
N VAL A 68 6.38 -15.07 -7.75
CA VAL A 68 5.04 -15.00 -8.39
C VAL A 68 4.14 -13.95 -7.73
N VAL A 69 4.27 -13.72 -6.42
CA VAL A 69 3.42 -12.75 -5.70
C VAL A 69 3.96 -11.31 -5.81
N ALA A 70 5.25 -11.14 -6.10
CA ALA A 70 5.89 -9.82 -6.14
C ALA A 70 5.24 -8.86 -7.17
N PRO A 71 4.95 -9.26 -8.42
CA PRO A 71 4.28 -8.39 -9.40
C PRO A 71 2.90 -7.92 -8.93
N ASP A 72 2.12 -8.79 -8.29
CA ASP A 72 0.80 -8.40 -7.78
C ASP A 72 0.90 -7.37 -6.64
N ARG A 73 1.88 -7.51 -5.75
CA ARG A 73 2.15 -6.50 -4.70
C ARG A 73 2.53 -5.14 -5.30
N VAL A 74 3.39 -5.15 -6.31
CA VAL A 74 3.78 -3.93 -7.03
C VAL A 74 2.56 -3.30 -7.71
N ARG A 75 1.75 -4.10 -8.41
CA ARG A 75 0.51 -3.66 -9.04
C ARG A 75 -0.45 -3.02 -8.03
N GLN A 76 -0.66 -3.66 -6.87
CA GLN A 76 -1.52 -3.12 -5.82
C GLN A 76 -0.98 -1.80 -5.25
N SER A 77 0.34 -1.67 -5.11
CA SER A 77 0.97 -0.42 -4.69
C SER A 77 0.70 0.72 -5.68
N PHE A 78 0.91 0.48 -6.97
CA PHE A 78 0.59 1.46 -8.01
C PHE A 78 -0.89 1.86 -8.02
N LEU A 79 -1.80 0.91 -7.83
CA LEU A 79 -3.24 1.22 -7.75
C LEU A 79 -3.56 2.12 -6.56
N LYS A 80 -2.94 1.88 -5.40
CA LYS A 80 -3.12 2.72 -4.21
C LYS A 80 -2.59 4.13 -4.43
N VAL A 81 -1.37 4.27 -4.94
CA VAL A 81 -0.75 5.57 -5.24
C VAL A 81 -1.61 6.36 -6.23
N ARG A 82 -2.03 5.73 -7.32
CA ARG A 82 -2.90 6.33 -8.32
C ARG A 82 -4.21 6.84 -7.74
N THR A 83 -4.87 6.02 -6.91
CA THR A 83 -6.14 6.40 -6.28
C THR A 83 -5.95 7.54 -5.29
N ALA A 84 -4.89 7.50 -4.49
CA ALA A 84 -4.55 8.55 -3.54
C ALA A 84 -4.31 9.89 -4.26
N GLN A 85 -3.57 9.87 -5.37
CA GLN A 85 -3.27 11.07 -6.14
C GLN A 85 -4.52 11.64 -6.83
N ALA A 86 -5.38 10.79 -7.39
CA ALA A 86 -6.65 11.23 -7.94
C ALA A 86 -7.55 11.87 -6.87
N ASN A 87 -7.55 11.31 -5.65
CA ASN A 87 -8.28 11.89 -4.52
C ASN A 87 -7.67 13.24 -4.08
N GLN A 88 -6.34 13.34 -4.09
CA GLN A 88 -5.63 14.57 -3.78
C GLN A 88 -6.00 15.70 -4.75
N ILE A 89 -5.98 15.44 -6.06
CA ILE A 89 -6.39 16.43 -7.07
C ILE A 89 -7.83 16.88 -6.81
N ARG A 90 -8.77 15.96 -6.58
CA ARG A 90 -10.16 16.30 -6.29
C ARG A 90 -10.31 17.09 -4.99
N GLY A 91 -9.58 16.70 -3.95
CA GLY A 91 -9.57 17.41 -2.67
C GLY A 91 -9.10 18.85 -2.82
N LEU A 92 -7.96 19.07 -3.49
CA LEU A 92 -7.42 20.39 -3.75
C LEU A 92 -8.39 21.28 -4.55
N LEU A 93 -9.00 20.75 -5.61
CA LEU A 93 -9.97 21.48 -6.42
C LEU A 93 -11.25 21.81 -5.63
N SER A 94 -11.68 20.92 -4.72
CA SER A 94 -12.86 21.16 -3.90
C SER A 94 -12.70 22.34 -2.93
N GLU A 95 -11.47 22.63 -2.47
CA GLU A 95 -11.17 23.83 -1.65
C GLU A 95 -11.47 25.15 -2.41
N PHE A 96 -11.45 25.11 -3.74
CA PHE A 96 -11.84 26.24 -4.61
C PHE A 96 -13.25 26.10 -5.16
N GLY A 97 -14.09 25.25 -4.58
CA GLY A 97 -15.49 25.06 -4.99
C GLY A 97 -15.69 24.23 -6.26
N VAL A 98 -14.61 23.65 -6.82
CA VAL A 98 -14.65 22.83 -8.03
C VAL A 98 -14.80 21.36 -7.65
N ASN A 99 -15.98 20.77 -7.95
CA ASN A 99 -16.27 19.38 -7.65
C ASN A 99 -16.18 18.50 -8.89
N ILE A 100 -15.29 17.52 -8.88
CA ILE A 100 -15.17 16.50 -9.93
C ILE A 100 -15.72 15.17 -9.40
N PRO A 101 -16.62 14.48 -10.17
CA PRO A 101 -17.14 13.17 -9.79
C PRO A 101 -16.06 12.12 -9.57
N GLN A 102 -16.41 11.07 -8.83
CA GLN A 102 -15.50 9.95 -8.60
C GLN A 102 -15.14 9.28 -9.93
N SER A 103 -13.91 8.99 -10.16
CA SER A 103 -13.25 8.30 -11.24
C SER A 103 -12.11 9.15 -11.82
N ILE A 104 -11.04 8.48 -12.23
CA ILE A 104 -9.90 9.15 -12.86
C ILE A 104 -10.28 9.67 -14.25
N ALA A 105 -11.17 8.97 -14.94
CA ALA A 105 -11.67 9.39 -16.26
C ALA A 105 -12.39 10.76 -16.20
N HIS A 106 -13.05 11.08 -15.09
CA HIS A 106 -13.68 12.39 -14.91
C HIS A 106 -12.64 13.50 -14.71
N ILE A 107 -11.52 13.21 -14.03
CA ILE A 107 -10.42 14.18 -13.91
C ILE A 107 -9.87 14.49 -15.30
N ALA A 108 -9.55 13.46 -16.09
CA ALA A 108 -9.02 13.63 -17.44
C ALA A 108 -9.95 14.43 -18.37
N ARG A 109 -11.27 14.25 -18.20
CA ARG A 109 -12.27 14.94 -19.03
C ARG A 109 -12.50 16.40 -18.63
N HIS A 110 -12.57 16.67 -17.32
CA HIS A 110 -12.99 17.98 -16.82
C HIS A 110 -11.82 18.91 -16.49
N LEU A 111 -10.64 18.38 -16.20
CA LEU A 111 -9.49 19.18 -15.78
C LEU A 111 -9.10 20.25 -16.82
N PRO A 112 -8.99 19.96 -18.13
CA PRO A 112 -8.64 20.98 -19.12
C PRO A 112 -9.62 22.14 -19.13
N GLU A 113 -10.93 21.86 -19.09
CA GLU A 113 -11.98 22.86 -19.06
C GLU A 113 -11.95 23.72 -17.77
N ILE A 114 -11.66 23.08 -16.64
CA ILE A 114 -11.52 23.78 -15.35
C ILE A 114 -10.34 24.73 -15.39
N MET A 115 -9.20 24.30 -15.97
CA MET A 115 -8.00 25.15 -16.08
C MET A 115 -8.20 26.37 -16.97
N GLU A 116 -9.04 26.27 -18.00
CA GLU A 116 -9.35 27.39 -18.90
C GLU A 116 -10.38 28.36 -18.35
N LYS A 117 -11.38 27.87 -17.60
CA LYS A 117 -12.56 28.63 -17.22
C LYS A 117 -12.57 29.11 -15.77
N SER A 118 -11.69 28.56 -14.91
CA SER A 118 -11.70 28.90 -13.49
C SER A 118 -10.72 30.02 -13.17
N ASP A 119 -11.15 30.91 -12.28
CA ASP A 119 -10.35 32.02 -11.74
C ASP A 119 -9.37 31.53 -10.64
N LEU A 120 -8.72 30.39 -10.93
CA LEU A 120 -7.76 29.79 -10.02
C LEU A 120 -6.42 30.49 -10.08
N PRO A 121 -5.73 30.70 -8.95
CA PRO A 121 -4.37 31.28 -8.95
C PRO A 121 -3.40 30.48 -9.82
N ASP A 122 -2.53 31.14 -10.58
CA ASP A 122 -1.57 30.52 -11.50
C ASP A 122 -0.71 29.45 -10.83
N SER A 123 -0.24 29.72 -9.60
CA SER A 123 0.57 28.78 -8.82
C SER A 123 -0.20 27.50 -8.48
N PHE A 124 -1.51 27.61 -8.25
CA PHE A 124 -2.38 26.49 -7.97
C PHE A 124 -2.68 25.68 -9.25
N GLN A 125 -2.94 26.37 -10.36
CA GLN A 125 -3.10 25.72 -11.67
C GLN A 125 -1.87 24.92 -12.04
N TYR A 126 -0.66 25.50 -11.87
CA TYR A 126 0.60 24.82 -12.10
C TYR A 126 0.75 23.56 -11.22
N LEU A 127 0.42 23.65 -9.92
CA LEU A 127 0.46 22.51 -9.00
C LEU A 127 -0.48 21.38 -9.45
N VAL A 128 -1.72 21.72 -9.78
CA VAL A 128 -2.74 20.71 -10.19
C VAL A 128 -2.34 20.07 -11.52
N GLN A 129 -1.81 20.84 -12.47
CA GLN A 129 -1.30 20.32 -13.74
C GLN A 129 -0.15 19.34 -13.52
N HIS A 130 0.79 19.68 -12.66
CA HIS A 130 1.92 18.80 -12.33
C HIS A 130 1.47 17.48 -11.67
N LEU A 131 0.49 17.54 -10.76
CA LEU A 131 -0.10 16.34 -10.17
C LEU A 131 -0.83 15.48 -11.20
N TYR A 132 -1.49 16.10 -12.17
CA TYR A 132 -2.17 15.39 -13.24
C TYR A 132 -1.19 14.71 -14.20
N ASP A 133 -0.10 15.38 -14.57
CA ASP A 133 0.94 14.80 -15.41
C ASP A 133 1.58 13.58 -14.75
N HIS A 134 1.85 13.66 -13.45
CA HIS A 134 2.34 12.53 -12.67
C HIS A 134 1.30 11.39 -12.59
N LEU A 135 0.01 11.71 -12.44
CA LEU A 135 -1.08 10.73 -12.45
C LEU A 135 -1.14 9.97 -13.78
N THR A 136 -1.01 10.68 -14.91
CA THR A 136 -1.03 10.10 -16.26
C THR A 136 0.21 9.27 -16.54
N ALA A 137 1.39 9.72 -16.13
CA ALA A 137 2.63 8.96 -16.24
C ALA A 137 2.56 7.64 -15.44
N THR A 138 2.03 7.67 -14.22
CA THR A 138 1.80 6.48 -13.39
C THR A 138 0.78 5.53 -14.04
N TYR A 139 -0.15 6.06 -14.85
CA TYR A 139 -1.10 5.24 -15.60
C TYR A 139 -0.45 4.45 -16.75
N ALA A 140 0.54 5.02 -17.41
CA ALA A 140 1.28 4.38 -18.49
C ALA A 140 2.09 3.16 -18.03
N VAL A 141 2.64 3.21 -16.80
CA VAL A 141 3.40 2.09 -16.18
C VAL A 141 2.53 0.84 -15.97
N LYS A 142 1.20 0.96 -15.89
CA LYS A 142 0.27 -0.19 -15.77
C LYS A 142 0.44 -1.20 -16.90
N PHE A 143 0.81 -0.78 -18.11
CA PHE A 143 0.97 -1.66 -19.26
C PHE A 143 2.26 -2.50 -19.23
N ILE A 144 3.29 -2.04 -18.51
CA ILE A 144 4.61 -2.72 -18.50
C ILE A 144 4.64 -3.87 -17.48
N VAL A 145 3.82 -3.81 -16.41
CA VAL A 145 3.78 -4.84 -15.34
C VAL A 145 2.80 -5.98 -15.67
N LEU A 146 2.07 -5.91 -16.79
CA LEU A 146 1.09 -6.92 -17.23
C LEU A 146 1.62 -7.80 -18.39
N LEU A 147 2.88 -7.64 -18.79
CA LEU A 147 3.59 -8.53 -19.71
C LEU A 147 4.51 -9.48 -18.96
#